data_a0497f449aef88fc281e8cc5bea7cfb8
#
_entry.id   a0497f449aef88fc281e8cc5bea7cfb8
#
_cell.length_a   1.000
_cell.length_b   1.000
_cell.length_c   1.000
_cell.angle_alpha   90.00
_cell.angle_beta   90.00
_cell.angle_gamma   90.00
#
_symmetry.space_group_name_H-M   'P 1'
#
loop_
_entity.id
_entity.type
_entity.pdbx_description
1 polymer ?
#
loop_
_entity_poly.entity_id
_entity_poly.type
_entity_poly.pdbx_seq_one_letter_code
_entity_poly.pdbx_strand_id
1 'polypeptide(L)'
;MKKLLARSFGAAALLVVLLFLLGWLGLRASLPDLDGKVLVTGVDAAVTIERDVDGIPAITASNRKDLAFGTGYAHGQDRFFQMDLIRRQAAGELSELVGAAAIGADKRNRFHRFRARAQVVYEAATAAEQQLMEAYAAGVNAGLASLDARPFEYFVLGEEPRAWQAQDSLLAVYAMYMQLNDSRASKETRRGLAHRVLPAEVYAWMYPQGTPWDAPIMGEARTIPPIPAADVYTIRHVADAAPPANEQGRYPLRGSNN
;
A
#
# COMPACT_ATOMS: atom_id res chain seq x y z
N MET A 1 41.61 38.39 18.03
CA MET A 1 40.18 38.07 17.92
C MET A 1 39.68 37.92 16.48
N LYS A 2 39.74 38.95 15.63
CA LYS A 2 39.19 38.89 14.23
C LYS A 2 39.75 37.73 13.37
N LYS A 3 41.06 37.44 13.45
CA LYS A 3 41.69 36.31 12.70
C LYS A 3 41.25 34.93 13.22
N LEU A 4 40.96 34.79 14.49
CA LEU A 4 40.47 33.54 15.09
C LEU A 4 39.02 33.28 14.65
N LEU A 5 38.17 34.31 14.73
CA LEU A 5 36.78 34.27 14.27
C LEU A 5 36.68 33.93 12.77
N ALA A 6 37.57 34.55 11.94
CA ALA A 6 37.58 34.24 10.50
C ALA A 6 37.98 32.77 10.22
N ARG A 7 38.94 32.22 11.00
CA ARG A 7 39.35 30.80 10.88
C ARG A 7 38.23 29.86 11.32
N SER A 8 37.57 30.17 12.43
CA SER A 8 36.42 29.35 12.92
C SER A 8 35.27 29.40 11.95
N PHE A 9 34.96 30.54 11.34
CA PHE A 9 33.93 30.67 10.32
C PHE A 9 34.29 29.88 9.05
N GLY A 10 35.56 29.95 8.59
CA GLY A 10 36.03 29.17 7.44
C GLY A 10 35.98 27.66 7.71
N ALA A 11 36.35 27.21 8.89
CA ALA A 11 36.25 25.79 9.27
C ALA A 11 34.79 25.32 9.33
N ALA A 12 33.88 26.11 9.89
CA ALA A 12 32.47 25.81 9.92
C ALA A 12 31.85 25.74 8.51
N ALA A 13 32.18 26.69 7.63
CA ALA A 13 31.75 26.69 6.25
C ALA A 13 32.27 25.46 5.50
N LEU A 14 33.55 25.10 5.69
CA LEU A 14 34.13 23.89 5.10
C LEU A 14 33.39 22.61 5.55
N LEU A 15 33.10 22.52 6.85
CA LEU A 15 32.36 21.40 7.43
C LEU A 15 30.94 21.27 6.80
N VAL A 16 30.24 22.38 6.64
CA VAL A 16 28.92 22.40 6.01
C VAL A 16 29.00 21.91 4.56
N VAL A 17 29.98 22.40 3.80
CA VAL A 17 30.20 21.97 2.41
C VAL A 17 30.52 20.47 2.34
N LEU A 18 31.37 19.98 3.26
CA LEU A 18 31.72 18.56 3.31
C LEU A 18 30.50 17.69 3.65
N LEU A 19 29.68 18.09 4.62
CA LEU A 19 28.44 17.38 4.97
C LEU A 19 27.45 17.35 3.82
N PHE A 20 27.34 18.46 3.07
CA PHE A 20 26.49 18.54 1.91
C PHE A 20 26.99 17.62 0.77
N LEU A 21 28.30 17.61 0.54
CA LEU A 21 28.93 16.73 -0.46
C LEU A 21 28.76 15.26 -0.09
N LEU A 22 28.97 14.88 1.16
CA LEU A 22 28.76 13.50 1.65
C LEU A 22 27.29 13.09 1.52
N GLY A 23 26.37 13.97 1.89
CA GLY A 23 24.94 13.73 1.69
C GLY A 23 24.56 13.53 0.22
N TRP A 24 25.08 14.39 -0.66
CA TRP A 24 24.86 14.28 -2.11
C TRP A 24 25.46 13.00 -2.70
N LEU A 25 26.67 12.63 -2.32
CA LEU A 25 27.29 11.37 -2.75
C LEU A 25 26.51 10.15 -2.28
N GLY A 26 26.03 10.15 -1.02
CA GLY A 26 25.19 9.08 -0.48
C GLY A 26 23.86 8.94 -1.23
N LEU A 27 23.19 10.07 -1.53
CA LEU A 27 21.96 10.07 -2.32
C LEU A 27 22.22 9.58 -3.75
N ARG A 28 23.32 10.01 -4.37
CA ARG A 28 23.69 9.58 -5.71
C ARG A 28 23.99 8.09 -5.78
N ALA A 29 24.69 7.53 -4.80
CA ALA A 29 25.01 6.11 -4.72
C ALA A 29 23.77 5.22 -4.51
N SER A 30 22.66 5.77 -4.03
CA SER A 30 21.37 5.05 -3.90
C SER A 30 20.53 5.06 -5.20
N LEU A 31 20.97 5.77 -6.24
CA LEU A 31 20.30 5.76 -7.54
C LEU A 31 20.74 4.56 -8.36
N PRO A 32 19.83 3.92 -9.13
CA PRO A 32 20.17 2.80 -9.97
C PRO A 32 20.97 3.22 -11.20
N ASP A 33 21.91 2.37 -11.63
CA ASP A 33 22.44 2.40 -12.98
C ASP A 33 21.43 1.79 -13.94
N LEU A 34 20.99 2.56 -14.93
CA LEU A 34 19.93 2.15 -15.87
C LEU A 34 20.48 1.58 -17.17
N ASP A 35 21.75 1.80 -17.44
CA ASP A 35 22.42 1.38 -18.68
C ASP A 35 23.45 0.27 -18.41
N GLY A 36 23.63 -0.62 -19.39
CA GLY A 36 24.66 -1.64 -19.33
C GLY A 36 24.14 -3.07 -19.29
N LYS A 37 25.00 -3.99 -18.88
CA LYS A 37 24.70 -5.43 -18.76
C LYS A 37 25.11 -5.92 -17.38
N VAL A 38 24.18 -6.58 -16.72
CA VAL A 38 24.41 -7.17 -15.40
C VAL A 38 24.32 -8.68 -15.50
N LEU A 39 25.30 -9.38 -14.94
CA LEU A 39 25.27 -10.83 -14.83
C LEU A 39 24.56 -11.20 -13.54
N VAL A 40 23.47 -11.95 -13.67
CA VAL A 40 22.65 -12.40 -12.55
C VAL A 40 22.47 -13.92 -12.58
N THR A 41 22.19 -14.52 -11.45
CA THR A 41 21.79 -15.92 -11.33
C THR A 41 20.26 -15.99 -11.19
N GLY A 42 19.67 -17.13 -11.60
CA GLY A 42 18.22 -17.36 -11.40
C GLY A 42 17.36 -17.08 -12.63
N VAL A 43 17.96 -16.67 -13.76
CA VAL A 43 17.30 -16.57 -15.07
C VAL A 43 17.77 -17.69 -15.99
N ASP A 44 16.88 -18.14 -16.87
CA ASP A 44 17.20 -19.20 -17.85
C ASP A 44 17.72 -18.60 -19.17
N ALA A 45 17.34 -17.34 -19.48
CA ALA A 45 17.77 -16.60 -20.66
C ALA A 45 17.90 -15.09 -20.35
N ALA A 46 18.45 -14.34 -21.32
CA ALA A 46 18.61 -12.90 -21.19
C ALA A 46 17.25 -12.20 -21.02
N VAL A 47 17.21 -11.25 -20.10
CA VAL A 47 16.08 -10.34 -19.87
C VAL A 47 16.51 -8.94 -20.27
N THR A 48 15.69 -8.25 -21.03
CA THR A 48 15.92 -6.86 -21.43
C THR A 48 14.95 -5.95 -20.69
N ILE A 49 15.47 -4.89 -20.07
CA ILE A 49 14.68 -3.83 -19.43
C ILE A 49 15.01 -2.53 -20.18
N GLU A 50 14.07 -2.00 -20.94
CA GLU A 50 14.18 -0.74 -21.64
C GLU A 50 13.31 0.30 -20.95
N ARG A 51 13.76 1.54 -20.83
CA ARG A 51 12.98 2.61 -20.21
C ARG A 51 12.66 3.67 -21.27
N ASP A 52 11.42 4.13 -21.27
CA ASP A 52 11.02 5.25 -22.12
C ASP A 52 11.46 6.61 -21.54
N VAL A 53 11.06 7.68 -22.22
CA VAL A 53 11.37 9.07 -21.82
C VAL A 53 10.82 9.44 -20.44
N ASP A 54 9.76 8.78 -19.99
CA ASP A 54 9.15 8.98 -18.68
C ASP A 54 9.72 8.00 -17.62
N GLY A 55 10.70 7.16 -18.01
CA GLY A 55 11.33 6.17 -17.14
C GLY A 55 10.50 4.91 -16.91
N ILE A 56 9.43 4.69 -17.68
CA ILE A 56 8.56 3.52 -17.55
C ILE A 56 9.29 2.30 -18.13
N PRO A 57 9.52 1.23 -17.34
CA PRO A 57 10.24 0.06 -17.82
C PRO A 57 9.36 -0.83 -18.69
N ALA A 58 9.84 -1.17 -19.89
CA ALA A 58 9.37 -2.25 -20.73
C ALA A 58 10.28 -3.47 -20.54
N ILE A 59 9.74 -4.60 -20.11
CA ILE A 59 10.51 -5.80 -19.78
C ILE A 59 10.20 -6.90 -20.77
N THR A 60 11.24 -7.39 -21.43
CA THR A 60 11.17 -8.46 -22.42
C THR A 60 11.94 -9.68 -21.95
N ALA A 61 11.29 -10.84 -21.95
CA ALA A 61 11.88 -12.12 -21.58
C ALA A 61 11.30 -13.25 -22.44
N SER A 62 12.01 -14.38 -22.53
CA SER A 62 11.58 -15.54 -23.34
C SER A 62 10.56 -16.42 -22.63
N ASN A 63 10.41 -16.32 -21.31
CA ASN A 63 9.48 -17.11 -20.52
C ASN A 63 8.96 -16.32 -19.30
N ARG A 64 7.91 -16.83 -18.64
CA ARG A 64 7.24 -16.17 -17.52
C ARG A 64 8.10 -16.06 -16.26
N LYS A 65 8.97 -17.03 -16.01
CA LYS A 65 9.88 -17.04 -14.86
C LYS A 65 10.90 -15.89 -14.99
N ASP A 66 11.54 -15.77 -16.15
CA ASP A 66 12.50 -14.71 -16.42
C ASP A 66 11.82 -13.34 -16.45
N LEU A 67 10.58 -13.27 -16.96
CA LEU A 67 9.77 -12.05 -16.89
C LEU A 67 9.49 -11.64 -15.45
N ALA A 68 9.13 -12.60 -14.58
CA ALA A 68 8.91 -12.33 -13.17
C ALA A 68 10.18 -11.82 -12.48
N PHE A 69 11.34 -12.43 -12.79
CA PHE A 69 12.64 -11.96 -12.30
C PHE A 69 12.93 -10.52 -12.74
N GLY A 70 12.81 -10.22 -14.05
CA GLY A 70 13.06 -8.88 -14.60
C GLY A 70 12.13 -7.81 -13.98
N THR A 71 10.86 -8.17 -13.78
CA THR A 71 9.89 -7.31 -13.08
C THR A 71 10.32 -7.04 -11.65
N GLY A 72 10.71 -8.09 -10.93
CA GLY A 72 11.24 -7.96 -9.58
C GLY A 72 12.50 -7.09 -9.52
N TYR A 73 13.42 -7.27 -10.47
CA TYR A 73 14.65 -6.50 -10.57
C TYR A 73 14.37 -4.99 -10.72
N ALA A 74 13.52 -4.61 -11.66
CA ALA A 74 13.13 -3.22 -11.85
C ALA A 74 12.46 -2.64 -10.59
N HIS A 75 11.56 -3.39 -9.95
CA HIS A 75 10.91 -2.97 -8.71
C HIS A 75 11.91 -2.82 -7.54
N GLY A 76 12.87 -3.73 -7.41
CA GLY A 76 13.91 -3.68 -6.39
C GLY A 76 14.83 -2.48 -6.55
N GLN A 77 15.19 -2.12 -7.80
CA GLN A 77 15.96 -0.93 -8.12
C GLN A 77 15.20 0.36 -7.78
N ASP A 78 13.93 0.45 -8.20
CA ASP A 78 13.22 1.73 -8.25
C ASP A 78 12.43 2.00 -6.98
N ARG A 79 11.91 0.95 -6.32
CA ARG A 79 10.80 1.10 -5.36
C ARG A 79 10.93 0.25 -4.11
N PHE A 80 12.11 -0.27 -3.79
CA PHE A 80 12.27 -1.24 -2.70
C PHE A 80 11.72 -0.71 -1.37
N PHE A 81 12.01 0.53 -1.01
CA PHE A 81 11.54 1.10 0.26
C PHE A 81 10.01 1.17 0.34
N GLN A 82 9.32 1.60 -0.73
CA GLN A 82 7.86 1.62 -0.77
C GLN A 82 7.26 0.21 -0.65
N MET A 83 7.90 -0.78 -1.30
CA MET A 83 7.50 -2.19 -1.20
C MET A 83 7.68 -2.72 0.22
N ASP A 84 8.81 -2.39 0.88
CA ASP A 84 9.09 -2.78 2.26
C ASP A 84 8.08 -2.16 3.24
N LEU A 85 7.70 -0.90 3.05
CA LEU A 85 6.63 -0.26 3.82
C LEU A 85 5.30 -0.99 3.68
N ILE A 86 4.91 -1.36 2.46
CA ILE A 86 3.63 -2.04 2.18
C ILE A 86 3.59 -3.41 2.84
N ARG A 87 4.63 -4.26 2.68
CA ARG A 87 4.66 -5.58 3.31
C ARG A 87 4.66 -5.50 4.83
N ARG A 88 5.44 -4.55 5.42
CA ARG A 88 5.48 -4.33 6.87
C ARG A 88 4.16 -3.80 7.41
N GLN A 89 3.50 -2.91 6.68
CA GLN A 89 2.16 -2.44 7.04
C GLN A 89 1.18 -3.61 7.14
N ALA A 90 1.11 -4.46 6.12
CA ALA A 90 0.22 -5.62 6.13
C ALA A 90 0.56 -6.60 7.25
N ALA A 91 1.84 -6.88 7.47
CA ALA A 91 2.31 -7.80 8.49
C ALA A 91 2.19 -7.25 9.93
N GLY A 92 2.05 -5.92 10.10
CA GLY A 92 2.12 -5.26 11.40
C GLY A 92 3.56 -5.22 11.93
N GLU A 93 4.52 -4.82 11.09
CA GLU A 93 5.96 -4.81 11.33
C GLU A 93 6.59 -3.42 11.07
N LEU A 94 5.78 -2.36 10.95
CA LEU A 94 6.27 -1.01 10.68
C LEU A 94 7.16 -0.48 11.82
N SER A 95 6.89 -0.89 13.06
CA SER A 95 7.67 -0.45 14.22
C SER A 95 9.12 -0.93 14.19
N GLU A 96 9.46 -1.92 13.38
CA GLU A 96 10.85 -2.32 13.13
C GLU A 96 11.64 -1.25 12.35
N LEU A 97 10.95 -0.39 11.55
CA LEU A 97 11.57 0.70 10.80
C LEU A 97 11.46 2.04 11.51
N VAL A 98 10.29 2.36 12.07
CA VAL A 98 9.99 3.71 12.57
C VAL A 98 9.77 3.76 14.08
N GLY A 99 10.06 2.67 14.78
CA GLY A 99 10.03 2.59 16.22
C GLY A 99 8.63 2.68 16.83
N ALA A 100 8.57 3.18 18.06
CA ALA A 100 7.37 3.17 18.90
C ALA A 100 6.15 3.87 18.30
N ALA A 101 6.34 4.82 17.40
CA ALA A 101 5.24 5.54 16.74
C ALA A 101 4.29 4.62 15.94
N ALA A 102 4.82 3.51 15.41
CA ALA A 102 4.03 2.57 14.61
C ALA A 102 3.40 1.42 15.41
N ILE A 103 3.72 1.22 16.69
CA ILE A 103 3.22 0.08 17.51
C ILE A 103 1.70 0.00 17.50
N GLY A 104 1.00 1.14 17.57
CA GLY A 104 -0.46 1.16 17.53
C GLY A 104 -1.04 0.66 16.20
N ALA A 105 -0.40 0.97 15.08
CA ALA A 105 -0.77 0.48 13.76
C ALA A 105 -0.46 -1.03 13.63
N ASP A 106 0.71 -1.44 14.07
CA ASP A 106 1.14 -2.83 14.02
C ASP A 106 0.21 -3.75 14.82
N LYS A 107 -0.19 -3.35 16.04
CA LYS A 107 -1.15 -4.11 16.84
C LYS A 107 -2.48 -4.31 16.12
N ARG A 108 -3.01 -3.30 15.43
CA ARG A 108 -4.25 -3.42 14.65
C ARG A 108 -4.07 -4.38 13.48
N ASN A 109 -2.97 -4.27 12.75
CA ASN A 109 -2.72 -5.08 11.54
C ASN A 109 -2.39 -6.53 11.90
N ARG A 110 -1.68 -6.79 12.99
CA ARG A 110 -1.38 -8.15 13.47
C ARG A 110 -2.61 -8.96 13.84
N PHE A 111 -3.73 -8.32 14.15
CA PHE A 111 -5.01 -9.00 14.36
C PHE A 111 -5.41 -9.87 13.15
N HIS A 112 -5.10 -9.43 11.94
CA HIS A 112 -5.41 -10.15 10.70
C HIS A 112 -4.48 -11.34 10.43
N ARG A 113 -3.32 -11.41 11.08
CA ARG A 113 -2.31 -12.48 10.92
C ARG A 113 -1.86 -12.67 9.47
N PHE A 114 -1.75 -11.58 8.69
CA PHE A 114 -1.47 -11.68 7.26
C PHE A 114 -0.13 -12.31 6.94
N ARG A 115 0.91 -12.14 7.76
CA ARG A 115 2.20 -12.86 7.59
C ARG A 115 2.01 -14.37 7.61
N ALA A 116 1.31 -14.91 8.61
CA ALA A 116 1.04 -16.34 8.70
C ALA A 116 0.11 -16.82 7.57
N ARG A 117 -0.88 -16.02 7.17
CA ARG A 117 -1.76 -16.34 6.05
C ARG A 117 -1.01 -16.37 4.72
N ALA A 118 -0.11 -15.41 4.49
CA ALA A 118 0.73 -15.38 3.30
C ALA A 118 1.58 -16.64 3.18
N GLN A 119 2.15 -17.11 4.30
CA GLN A 119 2.89 -18.35 4.33
C GLN A 119 2.03 -19.56 3.93
N VAL A 120 0.83 -19.69 4.52
CA VAL A 120 -0.10 -20.79 4.20
C VAL A 120 -0.52 -20.76 2.73
N VAL A 121 -0.80 -19.57 2.18
CA VAL A 121 -1.18 -19.43 0.76
C VAL A 121 -0.01 -19.78 -0.15
N TYR A 122 1.21 -19.35 0.19
CA TYR A 122 2.41 -19.71 -0.56
C TYR A 122 2.64 -21.25 -0.56
N GLU A 123 2.52 -21.90 0.60
CA GLU A 123 2.67 -23.36 0.73
C GLU A 123 1.59 -24.15 -0.02
N ALA A 124 0.37 -23.60 -0.12
CA ALA A 124 -0.74 -24.20 -0.85
C ALA A 124 -0.72 -23.91 -2.36
N ALA A 125 0.14 -23.00 -2.82
CA ALA A 125 0.28 -22.66 -4.23
C ALA A 125 0.89 -23.82 -5.03
N THR A 126 0.55 -23.89 -6.31
CA THR A 126 1.17 -24.87 -7.22
C THR A 126 2.66 -24.60 -7.37
N ALA A 127 3.44 -25.64 -7.72
CA ALA A 127 4.87 -25.49 -7.95
C ALA A 127 5.20 -24.39 -8.99
N ALA A 128 4.38 -24.22 -10.01
CA ALA A 128 4.55 -23.17 -11.02
C ALA A 128 4.32 -21.76 -10.44
N GLU A 129 3.34 -21.60 -9.56
CA GLU A 129 3.07 -20.31 -8.89
C GLU A 129 4.17 -19.98 -7.87
N GLN A 130 4.63 -20.97 -7.09
CA GLN A 130 5.76 -20.81 -6.18
C GLN A 130 7.01 -20.36 -6.93
N GLN A 131 7.33 -21.03 -8.07
CA GLN A 131 8.46 -20.68 -8.91
C GLN A 131 8.40 -19.24 -9.43
N LEU A 132 7.20 -18.73 -9.79
CA LEU A 132 7.04 -17.34 -10.23
C LEU A 132 7.27 -16.37 -9.06
N MET A 133 6.72 -16.64 -7.88
CA MET A 133 6.92 -15.82 -6.69
C MET A 133 8.39 -15.79 -6.24
N GLU A 134 9.07 -16.93 -6.31
CA GLU A 134 10.51 -17.06 -6.00
C GLU A 134 11.37 -16.31 -7.02
N ALA A 135 11.07 -16.44 -8.33
CA ALA A 135 11.78 -15.71 -9.36
C ALA A 135 11.62 -14.21 -9.22
N TYR A 136 10.40 -13.74 -8.92
CA TYR A 136 10.16 -12.33 -8.62
C TYR A 136 10.96 -11.87 -7.39
N ALA A 137 10.93 -12.62 -6.30
CA ALA A 137 11.68 -12.29 -5.08
C ALA A 137 13.19 -12.26 -5.32
N ALA A 138 13.72 -13.22 -6.10
CA ALA A 138 15.13 -13.22 -6.51
C ALA A 138 15.46 -11.97 -7.33
N GLY A 139 14.59 -11.58 -8.27
CA GLY A 139 14.73 -10.34 -9.03
C GLY A 139 14.74 -9.10 -8.15
N VAL A 140 13.79 -8.97 -7.21
CA VAL A 140 13.74 -7.84 -6.26
C VAL A 140 15.05 -7.72 -5.48
N ASN A 141 15.56 -8.83 -4.96
CA ASN A 141 16.81 -8.82 -4.20
C ASN A 141 18.03 -8.52 -5.09
N ALA A 142 18.04 -8.99 -6.33
CA ALA A 142 19.11 -8.69 -7.29
C ALA A 142 19.06 -7.19 -7.67
N GLY A 143 17.89 -6.61 -7.90
CA GLY A 143 17.71 -5.19 -8.18
C GLY A 143 18.14 -4.31 -7.02
N LEU A 144 17.77 -4.68 -5.78
CA LEU A 144 18.25 -3.99 -4.58
C LEU A 144 19.79 -4.07 -4.44
N ALA A 145 20.36 -5.25 -4.69
CA ALA A 145 21.80 -5.48 -4.58
C ALA A 145 22.61 -4.82 -5.70
N SER A 146 21.96 -4.38 -6.79
CA SER A 146 22.61 -3.66 -7.90
C SER A 146 22.85 -2.18 -7.61
N LEU A 147 22.31 -1.65 -6.52
CA LEU A 147 22.57 -0.27 -6.06
C LEU A 147 23.94 -0.20 -5.36
N ASP A 148 24.72 0.85 -5.63
CA ASP A 148 26.00 1.08 -4.97
C ASP A 148 25.87 1.33 -3.45
N ALA A 149 24.71 1.81 -3.04
CA ALA A 149 24.33 1.98 -1.64
C ALA A 149 22.85 1.66 -1.43
N ARG A 150 22.49 1.32 -0.18
CA ARG A 150 21.07 1.11 0.17
C ARG A 150 20.21 2.32 -0.18
N PRO A 151 18.90 2.16 -0.46
CA PRO A 151 18.00 3.27 -0.70
C PRO A 151 18.10 4.33 0.41
N PHE A 152 18.07 5.60 0.04
CA PHE A 152 18.39 6.72 0.94
C PHE A 152 17.50 6.80 2.19
N GLU A 153 16.27 6.30 2.10
CA GLU A 153 15.34 6.27 3.22
C GLU A 153 15.90 5.46 4.40
N TYR A 154 16.62 4.38 4.12
CA TYR A 154 17.26 3.56 5.16
C TYR A 154 18.45 4.28 5.82
N PHE A 155 19.13 5.20 5.11
CA PHE A 155 20.11 6.06 5.76
C PHE A 155 19.46 7.01 6.77
N VAL A 156 18.31 7.60 6.40
CA VAL A 156 17.56 8.51 7.26
C VAL A 156 17.03 7.78 8.50
N LEU A 157 16.59 6.54 8.34
CA LEU A 157 16.05 5.72 9.43
C LEU A 157 17.14 5.05 10.29
N GLY A 158 18.39 4.96 9.78
CA GLY A 158 19.46 4.23 10.45
C GLY A 158 19.31 2.71 10.39
N GLU A 159 18.51 2.21 9.43
CA GLU A 159 18.13 0.80 9.29
C GLU A 159 18.71 0.18 8.02
N GLU A 160 18.70 -1.16 7.94
CA GLU A 160 19.08 -1.92 6.74
C GLU A 160 17.86 -2.52 6.04
N PRO A 161 17.86 -2.57 4.70
CA PRO A 161 16.81 -3.25 3.96
C PRO A 161 16.84 -4.76 4.24
N ARG A 162 15.66 -5.33 4.57
CA ARG A 162 15.51 -6.78 4.74
C ARG A 162 15.14 -7.42 3.39
N ALA A 163 15.83 -8.49 3.00
CA ALA A 163 15.56 -9.20 1.76
C ALA A 163 14.06 -9.52 1.56
N TRP A 164 13.63 -9.47 0.31
CA TRP A 164 12.27 -9.83 -0.10
C TRP A 164 12.12 -11.33 -0.16
N GLN A 165 11.07 -11.87 0.43
CA GLN A 165 10.70 -13.30 0.38
C GLN A 165 9.53 -13.50 -0.58
N ALA A 166 9.37 -14.71 -1.12
CA ALA A 166 8.33 -15.04 -2.08
C ALA A 166 6.92 -14.66 -1.57
N GLN A 167 6.62 -14.99 -0.31
CA GLN A 167 5.34 -14.69 0.35
C GLN A 167 5.13 -13.20 0.66
N ASP A 168 6.16 -12.35 0.60
CA ASP A 168 6.00 -10.91 0.81
C ASP A 168 5.14 -10.25 -0.28
N SER A 169 5.13 -10.82 -1.49
CA SER A 169 4.24 -10.40 -2.58
C SER A 169 2.76 -10.54 -2.21
N LEU A 170 2.41 -11.58 -1.45
CA LEU A 170 1.05 -11.77 -0.93
C LEU A 170 0.69 -10.73 0.14
N LEU A 171 1.67 -10.25 0.90
CA LEU A 171 1.43 -9.16 1.85
C LEU A 171 1.07 -7.85 1.15
N ALA A 172 1.65 -7.57 -0.03
CA ALA A 172 1.25 -6.41 -0.83
C ALA A 172 -0.22 -6.50 -1.28
N VAL A 173 -0.68 -7.70 -1.67
CA VAL A 173 -2.10 -7.96 -1.98
C VAL A 173 -2.99 -7.74 -0.76
N TYR A 174 -2.57 -8.21 0.43
CA TYR A 174 -3.33 -8.00 1.66
C TYR A 174 -3.37 -6.53 2.11
N ALA A 175 -2.29 -5.77 1.89
CA ALA A 175 -2.29 -4.32 2.12
C ALA A 175 -3.34 -3.61 1.24
N MET A 176 -3.39 -3.97 -0.04
CA MET A 176 -4.40 -3.45 -0.97
C MET A 176 -5.82 -3.84 -0.54
N TYR A 177 -6.03 -5.11 -0.12
CA TYR A 177 -7.31 -5.57 0.43
C TYR A 177 -7.76 -4.68 1.60
N MET A 178 -6.86 -4.40 2.55
CA MET A 178 -7.18 -3.52 3.69
C MET A 178 -7.51 -2.09 3.28
N GLN A 179 -6.84 -1.57 2.25
CA GLN A 179 -7.09 -0.23 1.73
C GLN A 179 -8.44 -0.12 1.00
N LEU A 180 -8.83 -1.17 0.28
CA LEU A 180 -10.09 -1.21 -0.47
C LEU A 180 -11.31 -1.45 0.42
N ASN A 181 -11.13 -1.96 1.63
CA ASN A 181 -12.20 -2.24 2.56
C ASN A 181 -12.29 -1.16 3.66
N ASP A 182 -13.50 -0.70 3.94
CA ASP A 182 -13.76 0.19 5.08
C ASP A 182 -13.77 -0.61 6.39
N SER A 183 -12.63 -0.61 7.11
CA SER A 183 -12.47 -1.31 8.38
C SER A 183 -13.41 -0.82 9.50
N ARG A 184 -14.06 0.33 9.31
CA ARG A 184 -14.99 0.93 10.27
C ARG A 184 -16.45 0.65 9.92
N ALA A 185 -16.72 0.02 8.77
CA ALA A 185 -18.06 -0.17 8.22
C ALA A 185 -18.89 1.14 8.24
N SER A 186 -18.25 2.28 7.91
CA SER A 186 -18.86 3.61 8.06
C SER A 186 -20.07 3.79 7.16
N LYS A 187 -20.03 3.20 5.97
CA LYS A 187 -21.16 3.24 5.02
C LYS A 187 -22.33 2.40 5.56
N GLU A 188 -22.06 1.18 5.99
CA GLU A 188 -23.05 0.25 6.54
C GLU A 188 -23.68 0.81 7.80
N THR A 189 -22.86 1.36 8.70
CA THR A 189 -23.34 2.02 9.93
C THR A 189 -24.27 3.18 9.62
N ARG A 190 -23.88 4.06 8.66
CA ARG A 190 -24.68 5.20 8.24
C ARG A 190 -25.99 4.75 7.59
N ARG A 191 -25.93 3.74 6.71
CA ARG A 191 -27.10 3.15 6.08
C ARG A 191 -28.02 2.48 7.09
N GLY A 192 -27.48 1.72 8.02
CA GLY A 192 -28.23 1.08 9.10
C GLY A 192 -28.93 2.09 10.02
N LEU A 193 -28.27 3.21 10.32
CA LEU A 193 -28.87 4.31 11.08
C LEU A 193 -30.01 4.95 10.27
N ALA A 194 -29.76 5.30 9.02
CA ALA A 194 -30.79 5.89 8.15
C ALA A 194 -32.01 4.97 7.99
N HIS A 195 -31.81 3.67 7.82
CA HIS A 195 -32.89 2.67 7.74
C HIS A 195 -33.75 2.60 9.02
N ARG A 196 -33.18 2.90 10.18
CA ARG A 196 -33.89 2.85 11.47
C ARG A 196 -34.69 4.12 11.77
N VAL A 197 -34.24 5.27 11.29
CA VAL A 197 -34.81 6.58 11.66
C VAL A 197 -35.63 7.22 10.56
N LEU A 198 -35.43 6.84 9.31
CA LEU A 198 -36.15 7.42 8.19
C LEU A 198 -37.37 6.57 7.82
N PRO A 199 -38.46 7.21 7.34
CA PRO A 199 -39.53 6.50 6.66
C PRO A 199 -38.99 5.64 5.52
N ALA A 200 -39.59 4.48 5.26
CA ALA A 200 -39.13 3.53 4.26
C ALA A 200 -38.97 4.12 2.87
N GLU A 201 -39.89 4.98 2.47
CA GLU A 201 -39.89 5.68 1.17
C GLU A 201 -38.68 6.63 1.04
N VAL A 202 -38.39 7.39 2.12
CA VAL A 202 -37.25 8.30 2.19
C VAL A 202 -35.94 7.52 2.15
N TYR A 203 -35.84 6.43 2.91
CA TYR A 203 -34.68 5.57 2.88
C TYR A 203 -34.44 4.99 1.48
N ALA A 204 -35.49 4.45 0.84
CA ALA A 204 -35.40 3.88 -0.50
C ALA A 204 -34.93 4.92 -1.54
N TRP A 205 -35.43 6.15 -1.44
CA TRP A 205 -35.00 7.24 -2.31
C TRP A 205 -33.55 7.67 -2.07
N MET A 206 -33.12 7.80 -0.81
CA MET A 206 -31.75 8.21 -0.47
C MET A 206 -30.69 7.14 -0.78
N TYR A 207 -31.09 5.86 -0.73
CA TYR A 207 -30.19 4.73 -0.96
C TYR A 207 -30.77 3.79 -2.02
N PRO A 208 -30.95 4.28 -3.26
CA PRO A 208 -31.49 3.45 -4.34
C PRO A 208 -30.55 2.28 -4.61
N GLN A 209 -31.13 1.13 -4.94
CA GLN A 209 -30.35 -0.08 -5.24
C GLN A 209 -29.85 -0.15 -6.68
N GLY A 210 -30.05 0.89 -7.46
CA GLY A 210 -29.60 1.04 -8.83
C GLY A 210 -29.79 2.47 -9.33
N THR A 211 -29.23 2.76 -10.49
CA THR A 211 -29.33 4.05 -11.17
C THR A 211 -29.75 3.85 -12.62
N PRO A 212 -30.23 4.89 -13.34
CA PRO A 212 -30.56 4.79 -14.77
C PRO A 212 -29.33 4.45 -15.64
N TRP A 213 -28.12 4.59 -15.09
CA TRP A 213 -26.86 4.34 -15.77
C TRP A 213 -26.35 2.92 -15.58
N ASP A 214 -27.00 2.14 -14.69
CA ASP A 214 -26.61 0.76 -14.46
C ASP A 214 -27.07 -0.12 -15.63
N ALA A 215 -26.15 -0.91 -16.19
CA ALA A 215 -26.42 -1.92 -17.18
C ALA A 215 -26.25 -3.31 -16.50
N PRO A 216 -27.31 -3.91 -15.96
CA PRO A 216 -27.21 -5.18 -15.25
C PRO A 216 -26.78 -6.29 -16.23
N ILE A 217 -25.79 -7.09 -15.82
CA ILE A 217 -25.32 -8.27 -16.57
C ILE A 217 -26.38 -9.38 -16.53
N MET A 218 -27.14 -9.45 -15.44
CA MET A 218 -28.23 -10.40 -15.24
C MET A 218 -29.44 -9.70 -14.60
N GLY A 219 -30.65 -10.09 -14.99
CA GLY A 219 -31.90 -9.48 -14.50
C GLY A 219 -32.23 -8.16 -15.19
N GLU A 220 -33.22 -7.46 -14.68
CA GLU A 220 -33.70 -6.19 -15.21
C GLU A 220 -33.14 -5.00 -14.43
N ALA A 221 -33.06 -3.84 -15.09
CA ALA A 221 -32.71 -2.58 -14.45
C ALA A 221 -33.71 -2.23 -13.34
N ARG A 222 -33.22 -1.83 -12.18
CA ARG A 222 -34.07 -1.48 -11.05
C ARG A 222 -34.66 -0.09 -11.22
N THR A 223 -35.93 0.05 -10.88
CA THR A 223 -36.62 1.35 -10.90
C THR A 223 -36.10 2.22 -9.78
N ILE A 224 -35.84 3.51 -10.09
CA ILE A 224 -35.47 4.48 -9.09
C ILE A 224 -36.73 4.90 -8.32
N PRO A 225 -36.73 4.84 -6.97
CA PRO A 225 -37.85 5.34 -6.19
C PRO A 225 -38.11 6.82 -6.46
N PRO A 226 -39.39 7.24 -6.53
CA PRO A 226 -39.74 8.66 -6.69
C PRO A 226 -39.29 9.46 -5.48
N ILE A 227 -39.16 10.76 -5.65
CA ILE A 227 -38.92 11.69 -4.53
C ILE A 227 -40.13 11.62 -3.58
N PRO A 228 -39.93 11.31 -2.28
CA PRO A 228 -41.01 11.26 -1.32
C PRO A 228 -41.75 12.60 -1.21
N ALA A 229 -43.06 12.55 -1.01
CA ALA A 229 -43.87 13.74 -0.83
C ALA A 229 -43.53 14.44 0.51
N ALA A 230 -43.81 15.74 0.58
CA ALA A 230 -43.44 16.58 1.74
C ALA A 230 -44.16 16.19 3.05
N ASP A 231 -45.32 15.52 2.94
CA ASP A 231 -46.10 14.98 4.05
C ASP A 231 -45.51 13.69 4.61
N VAL A 232 -44.73 12.95 3.81
CA VAL A 232 -44.00 11.74 4.25
C VAL A 232 -42.80 12.11 5.08
N TYR A 233 -42.08 13.18 4.70
CA TYR A 233 -40.88 13.61 5.39
C TYR A 233 -40.57 15.10 5.18
N THR A 234 -40.24 15.78 6.29
CA THR A 234 -39.72 17.15 6.25
C THR A 234 -38.50 17.27 7.14
N ILE A 235 -37.45 17.93 6.63
CA ILE A 235 -36.22 18.19 7.40
C ILE A 235 -36.46 19.07 8.64
N ARG A 236 -37.59 19.74 8.73
CA ARG A 236 -37.95 20.58 9.88
C ARG A 236 -38.17 19.80 11.18
N HIS A 237 -38.42 18.49 11.11
CA HIS A 237 -38.62 17.59 12.26
C HIS A 237 -37.42 16.70 12.57
N VAL A 238 -36.25 16.90 11.92
CA VAL A 238 -35.06 16.05 12.14
C VAL A 238 -34.53 16.17 13.57
N ALA A 239 -34.70 17.33 14.22
CA ALA A 239 -34.23 17.54 15.60
C ALA A 239 -34.89 16.63 16.63
N ASP A 240 -36.14 16.17 16.37
CA ASP A 240 -36.93 15.35 17.31
C ASP A 240 -36.73 13.85 17.11
N ALA A 241 -36.04 13.45 16.03
CA ALA A 241 -35.92 12.06 15.62
C ALA A 241 -34.51 11.45 15.87
N ALA A 242 -33.74 12.02 16.79
CA ALA A 242 -32.44 11.42 17.15
C ALA A 242 -32.65 10.02 17.73
N PRO A 243 -32.07 8.96 17.12
CA PRO A 243 -32.25 7.59 17.64
C PRO A 243 -31.61 7.48 19.01
N PRO A 244 -32.17 6.67 19.92
CA PRO A 244 -31.60 6.45 21.23
C PRO A 244 -30.21 5.80 21.08
N ALA A 245 -29.20 6.45 21.62
CA ALA A 245 -27.89 5.85 21.77
C ALA A 245 -27.96 4.71 22.82
N ASN A 246 -27.14 3.67 22.66
CA ASN A 246 -26.95 2.71 23.76
C ASN A 246 -26.29 3.43 24.97
N GLU A 247 -26.19 2.76 26.10
CA GLU A 247 -25.63 3.31 27.35
C GLU A 247 -24.19 3.85 27.19
N GLN A 248 -23.46 3.42 26.14
CA GLN A 248 -22.12 3.92 25.81
C GLN A 248 -22.15 5.02 24.71
N GLY A 249 -23.31 5.56 24.34
CA GLY A 249 -23.43 6.55 23.28
C GLY A 249 -23.16 6.01 21.86
N ARG A 250 -23.15 4.70 21.67
CA ARG A 250 -22.90 4.04 20.39
C ARG A 250 -24.17 3.37 19.88
N TYR A 251 -24.39 3.46 18.56
CA TYR A 251 -25.47 2.71 17.93
C TYR A 251 -25.06 1.25 17.76
N PRO A 252 -25.92 0.28 18.18
CA PRO A 252 -25.60 -1.13 17.98
C PRO A 252 -25.52 -1.45 16.50
N LEU A 253 -24.36 -1.95 16.06
CA LEU A 253 -24.18 -2.48 14.73
C LEU A 253 -24.93 -3.82 14.67
N ARG A 254 -25.98 -3.92 13.84
CA ARG A 254 -26.44 -5.23 13.40
C ARG A 254 -25.48 -5.68 12.31
N GLY A 255 -24.72 -6.73 12.56
CA GLY A 255 -23.85 -7.33 11.58
C GLY A 255 -24.63 -7.65 10.30
N SER A 256 -24.10 -7.23 9.15
CA SER A 256 -24.55 -7.79 7.88
C SER A 256 -24.04 -9.23 7.85
N ASN A 257 -24.93 -10.19 7.89
CA ASN A 257 -24.61 -11.56 7.49
C ASN A 257 -24.38 -11.52 5.96
N ASN A 258 -23.15 -11.46 5.55
CA ASN A 258 -22.67 -11.87 4.24
C ASN A 258 -21.58 -12.90 4.46
#